data_37be9a6d627fcee093be60aa980afeaf
#
_entry.id   37be9a6d627fcee093be60aa980afeaf
#
_cell.length_a   1.000
_cell.length_b   1.000
_cell.length_c   1.000
_cell.angle_alpha   90.00
_cell.angle_beta   90.00
_cell.angle_gamma   90.00
#
_symmetry.space_group_name_H-M   'P 1'
#
loop_
_entity.id
_entity.type
_entity.pdbx_description
1 polymer ?
#
loop_
_entity_poly.entity_id
_entity_poly.type
_entity_poly.pdbx_seq_one_letter_code
_entity_poly.pdbx_strand_id
1 'polypeptide(L)'
;PITGNRIIFKGVVMSKVLQVVIYKSVSDEEKLAAYAKLALPAMEKAGAKFLARGVPIAVREEGQKTRTVVIEWPSIEAADKGYNGPEYQAALEALDGSASREFRYVEAV
;
A
#
# COMPACT_ATOMS: atom_id res chain seq x y z
N PRO A 1 26.57 -9.75 -0.74
CA PRO A 1 25.62 -10.53 0.04
C PRO A 1 24.24 -10.51 -0.59
N ILE A 2 23.63 -11.64 -0.49
CA ILE A 2 22.31 -11.82 -1.05
C ILE A 2 21.28 -11.51 0.02
N THR A 3 20.32 -10.69 -0.31
CA THR A 3 19.20 -10.49 0.57
C THR A 3 18.15 -11.56 0.28
N GLY A 4 17.47 -12.04 1.29
CA GLY A 4 16.44 -13.07 1.14
C GLY A 4 15.21 -12.58 0.37
N ASN A 5 15.15 -11.28 0.03
CA ASN A 5 14.01 -10.70 -0.66
C ASN A 5 14.20 -10.58 -2.17
N ARG A 6 15.37 -10.96 -2.68
CA ARG A 6 15.63 -10.88 -4.10
C ARG A 6 15.45 -12.23 -4.75
N ILE A 7 14.73 -12.23 -5.84
CA ILE A 7 14.45 -13.43 -6.62
C ILE A 7 14.95 -13.16 -8.05
N ILE A 8 15.75 -14.08 -8.55
CA ILE A 8 16.21 -14.01 -9.95
C ILE A 8 15.39 -15.01 -10.74
N PHE A 9 14.70 -14.52 -11.75
CA PHE A 9 13.82 -15.33 -12.55
C PHE A 9 14.06 -15.03 -14.02
N LYS A 10 14.55 -16.01 -14.78
CA LYS A 10 14.88 -15.86 -16.19
C LYS A 10 15.77 -14.64 -16.45
N GLY A 11 16.78 -14.44 -15.59
CA GLY A 11 17.69 -13.32 -15.72
C GLY A 11 17.18 -11.97 -15.24
N VAL A 12 15.96 -11.94 -14.73
CA VAL A 12 15.36 -10.72 -14.17
C VAL A 12 15.41 -10.79 -12.66
N VAL A 13 15.92 -9.74 -12.03
CA VAL A 13 15.94 -9.62 -10.57
C VAL A 13 14.63 -9.00 -10.12
N MET A 14 13.90 -9.75 -9.29
CA MET A 14 12.66 -9.27 -8.72
C MET A 14 12.85 -9.17 -7.21
N SER A 15 12.49 -8.01 -6.65
CA SER A 15 12.63 -7.76 -5.23
C SER A 15 11.25 -7.50 -4.64
N LYS A 16 11.04 -8.01 -3.44
CA LYS A 16 9.85 -7.63 -2.67
C LYS A 16 9.93 -6.15 -2.36
N VAL A 17 8.77 -5.52 -2.33
CA VAL A 17 8.63 -4.10 -2.08
C VAL A 17 7.66 -3.91 -0.94
N LEU A 18 7.98 -2.96 -0.06
CA LEU A 18 7.06 -2.55 0.99
C LEU A 18 6.44 -1.23 0.57
N GLN A 19 5.12 -1.19 0.57
CA GLN A 19 4.39 0.04 0.36
C GLN A 19 4.01 0.59 1.72
N VAL A 20 4.46 1.81 2.00
CA VAL A 20 4.11 2.49 3.24
C VAL A 20 3.14 3.60 2.88
N VAL A 21 1.93 3.50 3.41
CA VAL A 21 0.88 4.49 3.17
C VAL A 21 0.73 5.32 4.44
N ILE A 22 0.91 6.62 4.30
CA ILE A 22 0.78 7.56 5.42
C ILE A 22 -0.39 8.48 5.11
N TYR A 23 -1.41 8.45 5.95
CA TYR A 23 -2.55 9.34 5.81
C TYR A 23 -2.21 10.70 6.41
N LYS A 24 -2.47 11.75 5.66
CA LYS A 24 -2.30 13.12 6.16
C LYS A 24 -3.62 13.66 6.70
N SER A 25 -4.72 13.38 6.00
CA SER A 25 -6.03 13.82 6.45
C SER A 25 -7.12 12.96 5.82
N VAL A 26 -8.25 12.88 6.48
CA VAL A 26 -9.45 12.21 5.97
C VAL A 26 -10.61 13.17 6.20
N SER A 27 -11.30 13.55 5.12
CA SER A 27 -12.42 14.48 5.21
C SER A 27 -13.78 13.76 5.23
N ASP A 28 -13.82 12.47 4.90
CA ASP A 28 -15.06 11.70 4.87
C ASP A 28 -14.78 10.25 5.21
N GLU A 29 -15.13 9.86 6.45
CA GLU A 29 -14.86 8.50 6.94
C GLU A 29 -15.72 7.46 6.25
N GLU A 30 -16.91 7.83 5.80
CA GLU A 30 -17.79 6.88 5.10
C GLU A 30 -17.24 6.55 3.73
N LYS A 31 -16.71 7.54 3.04
CA LYS A 31 -16.06 7.30 1.74
C LYS A 31 -14.79 6.49 1.91
N LEU A 32 -14.04 6.71 2.98
CA LEU A 32 -12.87 5.89 3.26
C LEU A 32 -13.27 4.44 3.49
N ALA A 33 -14.36 4.19 4.21
CA ALA A 33 -14.84 2.83 4.44
C ALA A 33 -15.30 2.16 3.13
N ALA A 34 -15.98 2.91 2.27
CA ALA A 34 -16.38 2.41 0.95
C ALA A 34 -15.17 2.07 0.09
N TYR A 35 -14.15 2.94 0.12
CA TYR A 35 -12.88 2.69 -0.55
C TYR A 35 -12.26 1.38 -0.06
N ALA A 36 -12.18 1.19 1.26
CA ALA A 36 -11.51 0.02 1.84
C ALA A 36 -12.18 -1.29 1.42
N LYS A 37 -13.50 -1.29 1.33
CA LYS A 37 -14.25 -2.48 0.88
C LYS A 37 -13.85 -2.92 -0.51
N LEU A 38 -13.53 -1.98 -1.38
CA LEU A 38 -13.15 -2.26 -2.76
C LEU A 38 -11.64 -2.46 -2.90
N ALA A 39 -10.86 -1.65 -2.17
CA ALA A 39 -9.41 -1.67 -2.31
C ALA A 39 -8.77 -2.93 -1.75
N LEU A 40 -9.22 -3.41 -0.59
CA LEU A 40 -8.61 -4.58 0.05
C LEU A 40 -8.63 -5.81 -0.86
N PRO A 41 -9.79 -6.24 -1.37
CA PRO A 41 -9.79 -7.41 -2.26
C PRO A 41 -9.06 -7.17 -3.58
N ALA A 42 -9.12 -5.94 -4.11
CA ALA A 42 -8.43 -5.62 -5.35
C ALA A 42 -6.92 -5.75 -5.19
N MET A 43 -6.39 -5.25 -4.08
CA MET A 43 -4.96 -5.30 -3.80
C MET A 43 -4.49 -6.73 -3.51
N GLU A 44 -5.25 -7.46 -2.71
CA GLU A 44 -4.91 -8.84 -2.39
C GLU A 44 -4.90 -9.72 -3.64
N LYS A 45 -5.85 -9.52 -4.52
CA LYS A 45 -5.91 -10.22 -5.79
C LYS A 45 -4.69 -9.92 -6.67
N ALA A 46 -4.15 -8.72 -6.55
CA ALA A 46 -2.97 -8.30 -7.31
C ALA A 46 -1.65 -8.75 -6.65
N GLY A 47 -1.72 -9.35 -5.46
CA GLY A 47 -0.55 -9.91 -4.79
C GLY A 47 -0.14 -9.21 -3.50
N ALA A 48 -0.92 -8.25 -3.03
CA ALA A 48 -0.62 -7.53 -1.80
C ALA A 48 -0.81 -8.40 -0.57
N LYS A 49 0.09 -8.22 0.40
CA LYS A 49 -0.04 -8.83 1.72
C LYS A 49 0.00 -7.69 2.73
N PHE A 50 -1.08 -7.49 3.46
CA PHE A 50 -1.14 -6.42 4.45
C PHE A 50 -0.40 -6.86 5.71
N LEU A 51 0.61 -6.09 6.09
CA LEU A 51 1.44 -6.37 7.26
C LEU A 51 1.02 -5.56 8.47
N ALA A 52 0.54 -4.35 8.27
CA ALA A 52 0.09 -3.48 9.36
C ALA A 52 -0.93 -2.48 8.82
N ARG A 53 -1.88 -2.12 9.67
CA ARG A 53 -2.89 -1.13 9.29
C ARG A 53 -3.51 -0.56 10.56
N GLY A 54 -3.36 0.73 10.75
CA GLY A 54 -3.94 1.38 11.92
C GLY A 54 -3.22 2.66 12.29
N VAL A 55 -3.62 3.21 13.41
CA VAL A 55 -2.98 4.39 13.98
C VAL A 55 -1.74 3.92 14.75
N PRO A 56 -0.58 4.59 14.59
CA PRO A 56 0.63 4.19 15.32
C PRO A 56 0.40 4.16 16.83
N ILE A 57 0.89 3.09 17.46
CA ILE A 57 0.81 2.98 18.92
C ILE A 57 1.82 3.89 19.61
N ALA A 58 2.88 4.27 18.89
CA ALA A 58 3.91 5.17 19.40
C ALA A 58 4.60 5.84 18.22
N VAL A 59 5.03 7.06 18.43
CA VAL A 59 5.83 7.81 17.47
C VAL A 59 7.00 8.47 18.20
N ARG A 60 8.04 8.81 17.45
CA ARG A 60 9.22 9.50 17.97
C ARG A 60 9.57 10.63 17.02
N GLU A 61 10.27 11.62 17.57
CA GLU A 61 10.75 12.77 16.80
C GLU A 61 9.59 13.44 16.05
N GLU A 62 9.64 13.53 14.72
CA GLU A 62 8.60 14.21 13.94
C GLU A 62 7.49 13.26 13.46
N GLY A 63 7.45 12.05 13.99
CA GLY A 63 6.43 11.10 13.62
C GLY A 63 5.03 11.58 13.99
N GLN A 64 4.08 11.40 13.07
CA GLN A 64 2.69 11.80 13.28
C GLN A 64 1.84 10.57 13.58
N LYS A 65 0.91 10.70 14.53
CA LYS A 65 -0.01 9.61 14.87
C LYS A 65 -1.19 9.54 13.92
N THR A 66 -0.92 9.52 12.63
CA THR A 66 -1.97 9.38 11.63
C THR A 66 -1.97 7.96 11.08
N ARG A 67 -3.12 7.56 10.55
CA ARG A 67 -3.31 6.21 10.02
C ARG A 67 -2.17 5.83 9.08
N THR A 68 -1.62 4.64 9.30
CA THR A 68 -0.50 4.12 8.52
C THR A 68 -0.83 2.69 8.09
N VAL A 69 -0.47 2.37 6.85
CA VAL A 69 -0.66 1.01 6.33
C VAL A 69 0.66 0.55 5.76
N VAL A 70 1.04 -0.69 6.05
CA VAL A 70 2.26 -1.29 5.49
C VAL A 70 1.84 -2.53 4.73
N ILE A 71 2.23 -2.58 3.46
CA ILE A 71 1.82 -3.63 2.53
C ILE A 71 3.06 -4.22 1.86
N GLU A 72 3.12 -5.54 1.80
CA GLU A 72 4.19 -6.21 1.08
C GLU A 72 3.69 -6.62 -0.31
N TRP A 73 4.51 -6.33 -1.32
CA TRP A 73 4.23 -6.71 -2.70
C TRP A 73 5.35 -7.62 -3.19
N PRO A 74 5.05 -8.59 -4.06
CA PRO A 74 6.10 -9.46 -4.62
C PRO A 74 7.09 -8.69 -5.49
N SER A 75 6.68 -7.56 -6.07
CA SER A 75 7.54 -6.72 -6.91
C SER A 75 6.87 -5.36 -7.10
N ILE A 76 7.64 -4.38 -7.59
CA ILE A 76 7.08 -3.08 -7.92
C ILE A 76 6.11 -3.20 -9.12
N GLU A 77 6.40 -4.12 -10.04
CA GLU A 77 5.52 -4.35 -11.18
C GLU A 77 4.13 -4.82 -10.72
N ALA A 78 4.08 -5.71 -9.72
CA ALA A 78 2.81 -6.17 -9.18
C ALA A 78 2.04 -5.03 -8.52
N ALA A 79 2.75 -4.17 -7.78
CA ALA A 79 2.14 -3.00 -7.14
C ALA A 79 1.58 -2.04 -8.19
N ASP A 80 2.33 -1.79 -9.26
CA ASP A 80 1.88 -0.91 -10.33
C ASP A 80 0.65 -1.47 -11.05
N LYS A 81 0.66 -2.78 -11.33
CA LYS A 81 -0.49 -3.43 -11.96
C LYS A 81 -1.72 -3.33 -11.06
N GLY A 82 -1.53 -3.52 -9.75
CA GLY A 82 -2.63 -3.39 -8.81
C GLY A 82 -3.20 -2.00 -8.80
N TYR A 83 -2.34 -0.99 -8.71
CA TYR A 83 -2.77 0.40 -8.68
C TYR A 83 -3.51 0.81 -9.94
N ASN A 84 -2.98 0.44 -11.11
CA ASN A 84 -3.54 0.86 -12.39
C ASN A 84 -4.69 0.00 -12.88
N GLY A 85 -5.00 -1.08 -12.20
CA GLY A 85 -6.11 -1.96 -12.60
C GLY A 85 -7.48 -1.33 -12.35
N PRO A 86 -8.50 -1.79 -13.10
CA PRO A 86 -9.83 -1.19 -13.00
C PRO A 86 -10.46 -1.35 -11.61
N GLU A 87 -10.14 -2.44 -10.93
CA GLU A 87 -10.71 -2.69 -9.60
C GLU A 87 -10.24 -1.68 -8.57
N TYR A 88 -8.93 -1.38 -8.55
CA TYR A 88 -8.41 -0.38 -7.61
C TYR A 88 -8.83 1.03 -8.02
N GLN A 89 -8.90 1.31 -9.33
CA GLN A 89 -9.35 2.61 -9.79
C GLN A 89 -10.81 2.87 -9.39
N ALA A 90 -11.64 1.82 -9.38
CA ALA A 90 -13.01 1.94 -8.87
C ALA A 90 -13.02 2.28 -7.38
N ALA A 91 -12.07 1.71 -6.61
CA ALA A 91 -11.93 2.04 -5.19
C ALA A 91 -11.57 3.52 -5.01
N LEU A 92 -10.67 4.05 -5.84
CA LEU A 92 -10.31 5.46 -5.78
C LEU A 92 -11.51 6.37 -6.10
N GLU A 93 -12.38 5.96 -7.01
CA GLU A 93 -13.60 6.71 -7.29
C GLU A 93 -14.50 6.75 -6.05
N ALA A 94 -14.61 5.63 -5.33
CA ALA A 94 -15.39 5.59 -4.09
C ALA A 94 -14.79 6.50 -3.02
N LEU A 95 -13.46 6.61 -2.98
CA LEU A 95 -12.78 7.51 -2.05
C LEU A 95 -13.07 8.97 -2.36
N ASP A 96 -13.21 9.30 -3.64
CA ASP A 96 -13.67 10.61 -4.12
C ASP A 96 -12.87 11.77 -3.52
N GLY A 97 -11.55 11.63 -3.47
CA GLY A 97 -10.67 12.69 -2.97
C GLY A 97 -10.80 12.99 -1.49
N SER A 98 -11.44 12.12 -0.71
CA SER A 98 -11.71 12.40 0.70
C SER A 98 -10.53 12.09 1.62
N ALA A 99 -9.41 11.64 1.10
CA ALA A 99 -8.20 11.39 1.89
C ALA A 99 -6.98 11.93 1.17
N SER A 100 -6.08 12.54 1.96
CA SER A 100 -4.77 12.96 1.48
C SER A 100 -3.75 11.99 2.05
N ARG A 101 -2.95 11.37 1.19
CA ARG A 101 -2.04 10.31 1.61
C ARG A 101 -0.71 10.43 0.89
N GLU A 102 0.33 9.83 1.50
CA GLU A 102 1.59 9.57 0.82
C GLU A 102 1.71 8.06 0.61
N PHE A 103 2.07 7.66 -0.58
CA PHE A 103 2.41 6.28 -0.92
C PHE A 103 3.90 6.22 -1.16
N ARG A 104 4.61 5.39 -0.39
CA ARG A 104 6.04 5.18 -0.58
C ARG A 104 6.29 3.71 -0.83
N TYR A 105 7.08 3.42 -1.84
CA TYR A 105 7.44 2.04 -2.18
C TYR A 105 8.94 1.89 -1.96
N VAL A 106 9.31 1.04 -1.03
CA VAL A 106 10.70 0.85 -0.64
C VAL A 106 11.05 -0.62 -0.83
N GLU A 107 12.20 -0.86 -1.48
CA GLU A 107 12.65 -2.23 -1.67
C GLU A 107 12.95 -2.86 -0.32
N ALA A 108 12.42 -4.07 -0.09
CA ALA A 108 12.63 -4.77 1.17
C ALA A 108 14.06 -5.28 1.28
N VAL A 109 14.58 -5.29 2.48
CA VAL A 109 15.94 -5.81 2.73
C VAL A 109 15.99 -7.31 2.70
#